data_bb219eceef60a1a1cb2fee7433a64001
#
_entry.id   bb219eceef60a1a1cb2fee7433a64001
#
_cell.length_a   1.000
_cell.length_b   1.000
_cell.length_c   1.000
_cell.angle_alpha   90.00
_cell.angle_beta   90.00
_cell.angle_gamma   90.00
#
_symmetry.space_group_name_H-M   'P 1'
#
loop_
_entity.id
_entity.type
_entity.pdbx_description
1 polymer ?
#
loop_
_entity_poly.entity_id
_entity_poly.type
_entity_poly.pdbx_seq_one_letter_code
_entity_poly.pdbx_strand_id
1 'polypeptide(L)'
;GGKKTNWTNAPVRGFAQKKTIYKDGENPFTDGTCRFIPTERKKKKNKDQVFAEWVPTLPATGKYAVYVSYQTLPNSVSDAKYLVFHNGGVTEFKVNQKIGGGTWVYLGTFEFDKGNNDYGMVVLSNESSEHGVVCADAVRFGGGMGNIARGGKISGLPRYLEGARYSAQWAG
;
A
#
# COMPACT_ATOMS: atom_id res chain seq x y z
N GLY A 1 -0.01 -28.14 -2.24
CA GLY A 1 -0.16 -26.91 -2.79
C GLY A 1 -0.46 -25.77 -1.86
N GLY A 2 0.05 -24.67 -2.19
CA GLY A 2 -0.21 -23.43 -1.49
C GLY A 2 -1.65 -22.98 -1.68
N LYS A 3 -2.13 -22.22 -0.72
CA LYS A 3 -3.42 -21.60 -0.80
C LYS A 3 -3.42 -20.54 -1.92
N LYS A 4 -4.43 -20.55 -2.75
CA LYS A 4 -4.55 -19.54 -3.80
C LYS A 4 -4.84 -18.18 -3.20
N THR A 5 -4.15 -17.18 -3.70
CA THR A 5 -4.50 -15.79 -3.41
C THR A 5 -5.58 -15.39 -4.41
N ASN A 6 -6.72 -14.95 -3.93
CA ASN A 6 -7.85 -14.63 -4.78
C ASN A 6 -7.96 -13.14 -5.09
N TRP A 7 -6.84 -12.47 -5.15
CA TRP A 7 -6.80 -11.08 -5.58
C TRP A 7 -7.21 -10.98 -7.04
N THR A 8 -8.18 -10.14 -7.33
CA THR A 8 -8.81 -10.02 -8.64
C THR A 8 -8.67 -8.60 -9.14
N ASN A 9 -8.51 -8.45 -10.45
CA ASN A 9 -8.50 -7.11 -11.05
C ASN A 9 -9.82 -6.41 -10.76
N ALA A 10 -9.72 -5.16 -10.28
CA ALA A 10 -10.89 -4.36 -10.01
C ALA A 10 -11.52 -3.88 -11.33
N PRO A 11 -12.83 -3.59 -11.34
CA PRO A 11 -13.49 -3.06 -12.54
C PRO A 11 -13.13 -1.61 -12.83
N VAL A 12 -12.32 -0.98 -11.99
CA VAL A 12 -11.85 0.39 -12.15
C VAL A 12 -10.35 0.41 -12.33
N ARG A 13 -9.83 1.50 -12.91
CA ARG A 13 -8.39 1.65 -13.16
C ARG A 13 -7.69 2.11 -11.89
N GLY A 14 -6.38 1.87 -11.84
CA GLY A 14 -5.53 2.24 -10.72
C GLY A 14 -4.35 3.09 -11.15
N PHE A 15 -3.36 3.16 -10.27
CA PHE A 15 -2.18 3.99 -10.46
C PHE A 15 -1.16 3.34 -11.40
N ALA A 16 -0.58 4.16 -12.28
CA ALA A 16 0.66 3.85 -12.96
C ALA A 16 1.42 5.15 -13.26
N GLN A 17 2.72 5.13 -13.07
CA GLN A 17 3.57 6.27 -13.35
C GLN A 17 4.07 6.18 -14.80
N LYS A 18 3.29 6.70 -15.73
CA LYS A 18 3.62 6.66 -17.16
C LYS A 18 4.28 7.92 -17.67
N LYS A 19 4.21 9.01 -16.90
CA LYS A 19 4.77 10.30 -17.29
C LYS A 19 5.60 10.87 -16.16
N THR A 20 6.57 11.69 -16.50
CA THR A 20 7.34 12.45 -15.51
C THR A 20 6.56 13.63 -14.99
N ILE A 21 5.79 14.27 -15.87
CA ILE A 21 4.98 15.45 -15.55
C ILE A 21 3.56 15.19 -16.02
N TYR A 22 2.60 15.45 -15.15
CA TYR A 22 1.17 15.37 -15.47
C TYR A 22 0.60 16.77 -15.60
N LYS A 23 -0.13 17.02 -16.70
CA LYS A 23 -0.83 18.26 -16.93
C LYS A 23 -2.21 18.23 -16.26
N ASP A 24 -2.83 19.39 -16.15
CA ASP A 24 -4.20 19.48 -15.64
C ASP A 24 -5.12 18.57 -16.44
N GLY A 25 -5.96 17.80 -15.74
CA GLY A 25 -6.87 16.86 -16.34
C GLY A 25 -6.28 15.47 -16.57
N GLU A 26 -4.96 15.32 -16.50
CA GLU A 26 -4.31 14.02 -16.55
C GLU A 26 -4.23 13.43 -15.15
N ASN A 27 -4.52 12.15 -15.02
CA ASN A 27 -4.61 11.51 -13.70
C ASN A 27 -3.87 10.18 -13.71
N PRO A 28 -2.73 10.08 -12.99
CA PRO A 28 -1.98 8.82 -12.96
C PRO A 28 -2.75 7.67 -12.32
N PHE A 29 -3.78 7.95 -11.54
CA PHE A 29 -4.59 6.92 -10.90
C PHE A 29 -5.60 6.28 -11.85
N THR A 30 -5.60 6.66 -13.11
CA THR A 30 -6.38 6.02 -14.16
C THR A 30 -5.50 5.35 -15.22
N ASP A 31 -4.20 5.35 -15.03
CA ASP A 31 -3.24 4.83 -16.02
C ASP A 31 -2.86 3.37 -15.81
N GLY A 32 -3.20 2.79 -14.67
CA GLY A 32 -2.84 1.43 -14.31
C GLY A 32 -4.02 0.57 -13.96
N THR A 33 -3.74 -0.47 -13.18
CA THR A 33 -4.76 -1.42 -12.69
C THR A 33 -4.63 -1.54 -11.18
N CYS A 34 -5.70 -1.98 -10.54
CA CYS A 34 -5.68 -2.31 -9.12
C CYS A 34 -6.41 -3.63 -8.90
N ARG A 35 -6.21 -4.22 -7.73
CA ARG A 35 -6.82 -5.50 -7.38
C ARG A 35 -7.58 -5.39 -6.08
N PHE A 36 -8.55 -6.26 -5.90
CA PHE A 36 -9.32 -6.31 -4.67
C PHE A 36 -9.51 -7.76 -4.23
N ILE A 37 -9.93 -7.92 -2.98
CA ILE A 37 -10.22 -9.23 -2.41
C ILE A 37 -11.27 -9.06 -1.30
N PRO A 38 -12.17 -10.05 -1.12
CA PRO A 38 -13.09 -10.04 0.02
C PRO A 38 -12.35 -10.10 1.36
N THR A 39 -12.95 -9.49 2.35
CA THR A 39 -12.38 -9.45 3.70
C THR A 39 -12.64 -10.74 4.46
N GLU A 40 -11.80 -10.98 5.45
CA GLU A 40 -11.92 -12.08 6.40
C GLU A 40 -11.82 -11.54 7.82
N ARG A 41 -12.57 -12.17 8.73
CA ARG A 41 -12.50 -11.81 10.13
C ARG A 41 -11.35 -12.52 10.83
N LYS A 42 -10.77 -11.88 11.81
CA LYS A 42 -9.65 -12.41 12.60
C LYS A 42 -9.98 -13.71 13.31
N LYS A 43 -11.23 -14.02 13.56
CA LYS A 43 -11.68 -15.11 14.44
C LYS A 43 -11.34 -16.51 13.98
N LYS A 44 -11.05 -16.75 12.74
CA LYS A 44 -10.89 -18.10 12.19
C LYS A 44 -9.45 -18.44 11.90
N LYS A 45 -8.60 -18.46 12.92
CA LYS A 45 -7.20 -18.90 12.77
C LYS A 45 -6.52 -18.46 11.46
N ASN A 46 -6.95 -17.34 10.91
CA ASN A 46 -6.39 -16.72 9.70
C ASN A 46 -6.34 -17.65 8.49
N LYS A 47 -7.28 -18.60 8.38
CA LYS A 47 -7.26 -19.58 7.28
C LYS A 47 -7.34 -18.97 5.91
N ASP A 48 -8.10 -17.88 5.77
CA ASP A 48 -8.32 -17.23 4.48
C ASP A 48 -7.69 -15.85 4.43
N GLN A 49 -6.79 -15.57 5.37
CA GLN A 49 -6.07 -14.31 5.38
C GLN A 49 -5.03 -14.30 4.28
N VAL A 50 -5.04 -13.25 3.49
CA VAL A 50 -4.10 -13.07 2.39
C VAL A 50 -3.51 -11.66 2.45
N PHE A 51 -2.41 -11.48 1.75
CA PHE A 51 -1.63 -10.25 1.85
C PHE A 51 -1.23 -9.74 0.49
N ALA A 52 -1.16 -8.41 0.38
CA ALA A 52 -0.45 -7.72 -0.68
C ALA A 52 0.75 -7.03 -0.03
N GLU A 53 1.93 -7.22 -0.59
CA GLU A 53 3.18 -6.72 -0.02
C GLU A 53 3.91 -5.86 -1.04
N TRP A 54 4.38 -4.68 -0.61
CA TRP A 54 5.18 -3.79 -1.46
C TRP A 54 6.53 -3.63 -0.79
N VAL A 55 7.56 -4.20 -1.43
CA VAL A 55 8.93 -4.17 -0.92
C VAL A 55 9.77 -3.23 -1.79
N PRO A 56 10.13 -2.06 -1.29
CA PRO A 56 10.89 -1.10 -2.09
C PRO A 56 12.37 -1.47 -2.19
N THR A 57 13.01 -0.98 -3.24
CA THR A 57 14.45 -0.94 -3.30
C THR A 57 14.86 0.51 -3.12
N LEU A 58 15.42 0.82 -1.97
CA LEU A 58 15.70 2.21 -1.58
C LEU A 58 17.17 2.57 -1.84
N PRO A 59 17.44 3.80 -2.29
CA PRO A 59 18.80 4.21 -2.67
C PRO A 59 19.71 4.49 -1.48
N ALA A 60 19.15 4.73 -0.31
CA ALA A 60 19.92 5.08 0.88
C ALA A 60 19.12 4.77 2.14
N THR A 61 19.85 4.45 3.21
CA THR A 61 19.25 4.39 4.54
C THR A 61 18.83 5.79 4.96
N GLY A 62 17.62 5.91 5.48
CA GLY A 62 17.11 7.21 5.93
C GLY A 62 15.61 7.19 6.12
N LYS A 63 15.05 8.39 6.24
CA LYS A 63 13.62 8.57 6.47
C LYS A 63 12.89 8.74 5.15
N TYR A 64 11.78 8.03 5.04
CA TYR A 64 10.91 8.06 3.86
C TYR A 64 9.47 8.24 4.31
N ALA A 65 8.77 9.17 3.69
CA ALA A 65 7.33 9.27 3.86
C ALA A 65 6.68 8.11 3.12
N VAL A 66 5.68 7.49 3.73
CA VAL A 66 4.96 6.36 3.15
C VAL A 66 3.54 6.76 2.83
N TYR A 67 3.14 6.52 1.59
CA TYR A 67 1.79 6.78 1.10
C TYR A 67 1.24 5.51 0.47
N VAL A 68 -0.04 5.30 0.63
CA VAL A 68 -0.74 4.22 -0.06
C VAL A 68 -1.83 4.79 -0.95
N SER A 69 -2.19 4.06 -1.98
CA SER A 69 -3.34 4.38 -2.81
C SER A 69 -4.22 3.16 -2.96
N TYR A 70 -5.47 3.41 -3.27
CA TYR A 70 -6.49 2.41 -3.52
C TYR A 70 -7.60 3.07 -4.32
N GLN A 71 -8.50 2.26 -4.84
CA GLN A 71 -9.73 2.78 -5.43
C GLN A 71 -10.89 2.47 -4.48
N THR A 72 -11.81 3.40 -4.35
CA THR A 72 -13.00 3.19 -3.56
C THR A 72 -14.01 2.40 -4.39
N LEU A 73 -14.38 1.23 -3.89
CA LEU A 73 -15.34 0.33 -4.53
C LEU A 73 -16.66 0.36 -3.74
N PRO A 74 -17.76 -0.11 -4.34
CA PRO A 74 -19.06 -0.01 -3.66
C PRO A 74 -19.11 -0.66 -2.27
N ASN A 75 -18.35 -1.74 -2.07
CA ASN A 75 -18.31 -2.46 -0.80
C ASN A 75 -16.96 -2.40 -0.11
N SER A 76 -16.19 -1.33 -0.35
CA SER A 76 -14.95 -1.09 0.39
C SER A 76 -15.22 -1.01 1.90
N VAL A 77 -14.25 -1.48 2.71
CA VAL A 77 -14.36 -1.43 4.16
C VAL A 77 -13.75 -0.14 4.71
N SER A 78 -14.13 0.22 5.93
CA SER A 78 -13.63 1.43 6.58
C SER A 78 -12.38 1.19 7.44
N ASP A 79 -11.94 -0.07 7.57
CA ASP A 79 -10.81 -0.44 8.42
C ASP A 79 -9.79 -1.32 7.70
N ALA A 80 -9.45 -0.99 6.47
CA ALA A 80 -8.43 -1.72 5.72
C ALA A 80 -7.11 -1.69 6.50
N LYS A 81 -6.56 -2.87 6.77
CA LYS A 81 -5.42 -3.01 7.67
C LYS A 81 -4.11 -2.99 6.88
N TYR A 82 -3.38 -1.91 7.05
CA TYR A 82 -2.03 -1.76 6.51
C TYR A 82 -1.01 -1.90 7.63
N LEU A 83 0.10 -2.56 7.32
CA LEU A 83 1.24 -2.68 8.22
C LEU A 83 2.46 -2.08 7.52
N VAL A 84 3.17 -1.20 8.22
CA VAL A 84 4.43 -0.65 7.73
C VAL A 84 5.54 -1.27 8.57
N PHE A 85 6.40 -2.04 7.90
CA PHE A 85 7.61 -2.61 8.50
C PHE A 85 8.75 -1.64 8.25
N HIS A 86 9.39 -1.20 9.31
CA HIS A 86 10.45 -0.19 9.25
C HIS A 86 11.48 -0.48 10.34
N ASN A 87 12.55 0.31 10.39
CA ASN A 87 13.66 0.02 11.31
C ASN A 87 13.26 0.09 12.79
N GLY A 88 12.21 0.77 13.12
CA GLY A 88 11.69 0.81 14.49
C GLY A 88 10.73 -0.32 14.84
N GLY A 89 10.44 -1.23 13.89
CA GLY A 89 9.48 -2.32 14.10
C GLY A 89 8.36 -2.30 13.09
N VAL A 90 7.14 -2.50 13.56
CA VAL A 90 5.94 -2.50 12.70
C VAL A 90 4.91 -1.54 13.27
N THR A 91 4.29 -0.77 12.38
CA THR A 91 3.20 0.14 12.73
C THR A 91 1.96 -0.24 11.94
N GLU A 92 0.84 -0.40 12.63
CA GLU A 92 -0.43 -0.76 12.02
C GLU A 92 -1.28 0.47 11.77
N PHE A 93 -1.96 0.49 10.62
CA PHE A 93 -2.90 1.54 10.25
C PHE A 93 -4.21 0.92 9.80
N LYS A 94 -5.32 1.54 10.19
CA LYS A 94 -6.64 1.21 9.66
C LYS A 94 -7.06 2.36 8.76
N VAL A 95 -7.22 2.07 7.49
CA VAL A 95 -7.51 3.08 6.48
C VAL A 95 -8.93 2.90 5.97
N ASN A 96 -9.69 3.97 5.98
CA ASN A 96 -11.06 3.95 5.48
C ASN A 96 -11.04 4.04 3.95
N GLN A 97 -11.19 2.89 3.30
CA GLN A 97 -11.18 2.82 1.84
C GLN A 97 -12.52 3.21 1.20
N LYS A 98 -13.53 3.51 2.01
CA LYS A 98 -14.81 4.02 1.49
C LYS A 98 -14.68 5.43 0.94
N ILE A 99 -13.62 6.12 1.32
CA ILE A 99 -13.31 7.49 0.88
C ILE A 99 -11.83 7.56 0.49
N GLY A 100 -11.46 8.60 -0.23
CA GLY A 100 -10.06 8.89 -0.53
C GLY A 100 -9.44 8.04 -1.63
N GLY A 101 -10.23 7.31 -2.40
CA GLY A 101 -9.71 6.55 -3.53
C GLY A 101 -9.15 7.43 -4.63
N GLY A 102 -8.13 6.91 -5.34
CA GLY A 102 -7.53 7.62 -6.45
C GLY A 102 -6.64 8.77 -6.04
N THR A 103 -5.99 8.66 -4.88
CA THR A 103 -5.05 9.68 -4.41
C THR A 103 -4.02 9.04 -3.48
N TRP A 104 -3.00 9.80 -3.10
CA TRP A 104 -2.00 9.34 -2.14
C TRP A 104 -2.47 9.65 -0.72
N VAL A 105 -2.59 8.60 0.10
CA VAL A 105 -2.95 8.70 1.51
C VAL A 105 -1.69 8.52 2.33
N TYR A 106 -1.33 9.55 3.08
CA TYR A 106 -0.13 9.56 3.91
C TYR A 106 -0.32 8.71 5.16
N LEU A 107 0.59 7.76 5.40
CA LEU A 107 0.56 6.94 6.60
C LEU A 107 1.52 7.44 7.67
N GLY A 108 2.68 7.94 7.27
CA GLY A 108 3.69 8.39 8.21
C GLY A 108 5.06 8.41 7.58
N THR A 109 6.05 8.87 8.34
CA THR A 109 7.45 8.91 7.91
C THR A 109 8.24 7.98 8.82
N PHE A 110 8.96 7.04 8.21
CA PHE A 110 9.65 5.98 8.92
C PHE A 110 11.06 5.81 8.38
N GLU A 111 11.92 5.20 9.19
CA GLU A 111 13.28 4.91 8.79
C GLU A 111 13.38 3.53 8.15
N PHE A 112 14.05 3.48 7.01
CA PHE A 112 14.29 2.25 6.25
C PHE A 112 15.76 2.14 5.90
N ASP A 113 16.24 0.90 5.77
CA ASP A 113 17.58 0.64 5.29
C ASP A 113 17.66 0.69 3.76
N LYS A 114 18.83 1.03 3.29
CA LYS A 114 19.16 0.97 1.88
C LYS A 114 18.91 -0.43 1.32
N GLY A 115 18.43 -0.49 0.10
CA GLY A 115 18.26 -1.73 -0.64
C GLY A 115 16.85 -2.31 -0.50
N ASN A 116 16.76 -3.59 -0.77
CA ASN A 116 15.51 -4.36 -0.76
C ASN A 116 15.54 -5.33 0.40
N ASN A 117 14.68 -5.10 1.38
CA ASN A 117 14.70 -5.86 2.63
C ASN A 117 13.28 -6.31 3.01
N ASP A 118 13.14 -7.58 3.44
CA ASP A 118 11.85 -8.10 3.89
C ASP A 118 11.38 -7.48 5.22
N TYR A 119 12.24 -6.76 5.91
CA TYR A 119 11.87 -6.03 7.13
C TYR A 119 11.57 -4.56 6.87
N GLY A 120 11.54 -4.13 5.62
CA GLY A 120 11.17 -2.79 5.20
C GLY A 120 10.17 -2.87 4.06
N MET A 121 8.88 -2.79 4.38
CA MET A 121 7.83 -2.98 3.38
C MET A 121 6.49 -2.48 3.90
N VAL A 122 5.53 -2.37 2.99
CA VAL A 122 4.13 -2.11 3.33
C VAL A 122 3.32 -3.37 3.01
N VAL A 123 2.43 -3.73 3.91
CA VAL A 123 1.57 -4.90 3.76
C VAL A 123 0.12 -4.47 3.91
N LEU A 124 -0.74 -4.96 3.02
CA LEU A 124 -2.19 -4.83 3.18
C LEU A 124 -2.75 -6.23 3.40
N SER A 125 -3.46 -6.40 4.52
CA SER A 125 -4.15 -7.63 4.86
C SER A 125 -5.62 -7.51 4.47
N ASN A 126 -6.25 -8.65 4.16
CA ASN A 126 -7.70 -8.67 3.98
C ASN A 126 -8.47 -8.85 5.29
N GLU A 127 -7.79 -8.81 6.42
CA GLU A 127 -8.47 -8.85 7.72
C GLU A 127 -9.27 -7.58 7.95
N SER A 128 -10.55 -7.72 8.35
CA SER A 128 -11.43 -6.59 8.61
C SER A 128 -12.51 -7.00 9.60
N SER A 129 -13.02 -6.04 10.34
CA SER A 129 -14.21 -6.24 11.17
C SER A 129 -15.49 -6.16 10.34
N GLU A 130 -15.40 -5.77 9.08
CA GLU A 130 -16.54 -5.57 8.19
C GLU A 130 -16.54 -6.59 7.07
N HIS A 131 -17.72 -6.93 6.57
CA HIS A 131 -17.86 -7.68 5.34
C HIS A 131 -17.76 -6.72 4.16
N GLY A 132 -16.82 -6.96 3.29
CA GLY A 132 -16.63 -6.12 2.13
C GLY A 132 -15.37 -6.53 1.39
N VAL A 133 -14.69 -5.55 0.83
CA VAL A 133 -13.45 -5.78 0.10
C VAL A 133 -12.39 -4.77 0.53
N VAL A 134 -11.13 -5.17 0.37
CA VAL A 134 -9.99 -4.26 0.41
C VAL A 134 -9.40 -4.17 -0.99
N CYS A 135 -8.92 -3.00 -1.33
CA CYS A 135 -8.31 -2.72 -2.63
C CYS A 135 -6.83 -2.46 -2.46
N ALA A 136 -6.02 -3.17 -3.22
CA ALA A 136 -4.57 -2.99 -3.29
C ALA A 136 -4.23 -2.29 -4.61
N ASP A 137 -3.60 -1.14 -4.53
CA ASP A 137 -3.16 -0.41 -5.71
C ASP A 137 -1.66 -0.18 -5.63
N ALA A 138 -1.22 0.97 -5.17
CA ALA A 138 0.19 1.33 -5.20
C ALA A 138 0.65 1.88 -3.86
N VAL A 139 1.96 1.91 -3.68
CA VAL A 139 2.62 2.50 -2.51
C VAL A 139 3.71 3.43 -3.01
N ARG A 140 3.93 4.52 -2.30
CA ARG A 140 4.96 5.50 -2.61
C ARG A 140 5.83 5.71 -1.39
N PHE A 141 7.13 5.71 -1.61
CA PHE A 141 8.14 5.97 -0.58
C PHE A 141 8.88 7.25 -0.94
N GLY A 142 8.84 8.22 -0.04
CA GLY A 142 9.56 9.48 -0.21
C GLY A 142 8.89 10.45 -1.17
N GLY A 143 9.51 11.62 -1.31
CA GLY A 143 9.04 12.68 -2.20
C GLY A 143 7.73 13.31 -1.77
N GLY A 144 7.37 14.40 -2.44
CA GLY A 144 6.07 15.02 -2.31
C GLY A 144 5.90 15.99 -1.16
N MET A 145 4.77 16.67 -1.18
CA MET A 145 4.43 17.67 -0.19
C MET A 145 3.85 17.07 1.06
N GLY A 146 3.99 17.79 2.17
CA GLY A 146 3.40 17.39 3.44
C GLY A 146 4.20 16.35 4.19
N ASN A 147 5.27 15.88 3.62
CA ASN A 147 6.09 14.85 4.23
C ASN A 147 7.38 15.39 4.82
N ILE A 148 7.46 16.67 5.09
CA ILE A 148 8.65 17.27 5.64
C ILE A 148 8.64 17.04 7.14
N ALA A 149 9.35 16.01 7.57
CA ALA A 149 9.64 15.85 8.99
C ALA A 149 10.66 16.90 9.36
N ARG A 150 10.35 17.72 10.35
CA ARG A 150 11.29 18.73 10.84
C ARG A 150 12.55 18.04 11.31
N GLY A 151 13.69 18.50 10.81
CA GLY A 151 14.99 17.96 11.18
C GLY A 151 15.34 16.65 10.52
N GLY A 152 14.49 16.11 9.65
CA GLY A 152 14.78 14.90 8.91
C GLY A 152 14.93 15.20 7.42
N LYS A 153 15.95 14.65 6.80
CA LYS A 153 16.07 14.66 5.34
C LYS A 153 15.22 13.55 4.79
N ILE A 154 14.20 13.92 4.03
CA ILE A 154 13.44 12.96 3.26
C ILE A 154 14.14 12.87 1.92
N SER A 155 14.54 11.68 1.54
CA SER A 155 15.32 11.52 0.34
C SER A 155 14.51 11.85 -0.89
N GLY A 156 15.17 12.51 -1.79
CA GLY A 156 14.77 13.20 -2.96
C GLY A 156 13.62 12.65 -3.79
N LEU A 157 13.92 11.83 -4.78
CA LEU A 157 12.90 11.35 -5.72
C LEU A 157 12.08 10.23 -5.11
N PRO A 158 10.75 10.27 -5.29
CA PRO A 158 9.90 9.21 -4.75
C PRO A 158 10.11 7.89 -5.49
N ARG A 159 9.85 6.79 -4.79
CA ARG A 159 9.80 5.46 -5.35
C ARG A 159 8.35 5.00 -5.36
N TYR A 160 7.85 4.69 -6.55
CA TYR A 160 6.48 4.22 -6.74
C TYR A 160 6.50 2.72 -6.98
N LEU A 161 5.64 2.00 -6.28
CA LEU A 161 5.46 0.57 -6.46
C LEU A 161 4.03 0.33 -6.92
N GLU A 162 3.88 0.02 -8.21
CA GLU A 162 2.58 -0.18 -8.85
C GLU A 162 2.05 -1.61 -8.70
N GLY A 163 2.95 -2.55 -8.46
CA GLY A 163 2.58 -3.94 -8.28
C GLY A 163 2.95 -4.42 -6.90
N ALA A 164 2.16 -5.33 -6.36
CA ALA A 164 2.40 -5.95 -5.09
C ALA A 164 2.77 -7.41 -5.27
N ARG A 165 3.43 -7.97 -4.28
CA ARG A 165 3.61 -9.41 -4.14
C ARG A 165 2.41 -9.94 -3.37
N TYR A 166 1.63 -10.83 -4.00
CA TYR A 166 0.42 -11.37 -3.40
C TYR A 166 0.70 -12.74 -2.79
N SER A 167 0.31 -12.92 -1.55
CA SER A 167 0.66 -14.11 -0.81
C SER A 167 -0.45 -14.50 0.16
N ALA A 168 -0.58 -15.82 0.40
CA ALA A 168 -1.47 -16.34 1.43
C ALA A 168 -0.72 -16.53 2.76
N GLN A 169 0.59 -16.31 2.76
CA GLN A 169 1.41 -16.38 3.94
C GLN A 169 2.29 -15.14 4.03
N TRP A 170 2.46 -14.68 5.24
CA TRP A 170 3.30 -13.55 5.49
C TRP A 170 4.77 -13.94 5.33
N ALA A 171 5.50 -13.19 4.48
CA ALA A 171 6.90 -13.45 4.20
C ALA A 171 7.85 -12.71 5.14
N GLY A 172 7.34 -11.76 5.91
CA GLY A 172 8.14 -10.94 6.80
C GLY A 172 8.36 -11.48 8.19
#